data_9c0eea70bd57c1e47c36628f5d04e563
#
_entry.id   9c0eea70bd57c1e47c36628f5d04e563
#
_cell.length_a   1.000
_cell.length_b   1.000
_cell.length_c   1.000
_cell.angle_alpha   90.00
_cell.angle_beta   90.00
_cell.angle_gamma   90.00
#
_symmetry.space_group_name_H-M   'P 1'
#
loop_
_entity.id
_entity.type
_entity.pdbx_description
1 polymer ?
#
loop_
_entity_poly.entity_id
_entity_poly.type
_entity_poly.pdbx_seq_one_letter_code
_entity_poly.pdbx_strand_id
1 'polypeptide(L)'
;MSFVKLSTSALALTAMAATTAVARDQVQVAGSSTVLPYSSIVAEAFGENFDFPTPVVESGGSSSGLKRFCEGVGENTIDIANASRAIREKEIEACAAAGVTDIIEVRIGYDGIVFASQIDGPAYTAFQPADIFNALGSKVLVDGAIVDNPHAQWADFNADLPASDILAFIPGTKHGTREVFEDKVLLEGCEATGAMAAMMEAGMSEDDAEDACIDVRQDGASVDIDGDYTETLARIDANPNGIGIFGLAFFENNQDKLKVATM
;
A
#
# COMPACT_ATOMS: atom_id res chain seq x y z
N MET A 1 31.08 -57.53 62.57
CA MET A 1 31.62 -56.52 61.65
C MET A 1 30.50 -56.10 60.72
N SER A 2 29.82 -54.97 61.02
CA SER A 2 28.65 -54.48 60.29
C SER A 2 29.10 -53.29 59.50
N PHE A 3 29.00 -53.37 58.20
CA PHE A 3 29.28 -52.22 57.27
C PHE A 3 28.00 -51.37 57.07
N VAL A 4 28.05 -50.16 57.57
CA VAL A 4 27.06 -49.14 57.32
C VAL A 4 27.32 -48.51 55.94
N LYS A 5 26.36 -48.66 54.99
CA LYS A 5 26.40 -47.96 53.69
C LYS A 5 25.83 -46.58 53.90
N LEU A 6 26.64 -45.54 53.76
CA LEU A 6 26.21 -44.16 53.61
C LEU A 6 25.69 -43.95 52.15
N SER A 7 24.40 -43.65 52.05
CA SER A 7 23.82 -43.20 50.79
C SER A 7 23.90 -41.69 50.73
N THR A 8 24.73 -41.13 49.85
CA THR A 8 24.82 -39.74 49.55
C THR A 8 23.75 -39.39 48.51
N SER A 9 22.68 -38.75 48.96
CA SER A 9 21.67 -38.16 48.07
C SER A 9 22.22 -36.82 47.51
N ALA A 10 22.54 -36.81 46.23
CA ALA A 10 22.89 -35.59 45.52
C ALA A 10 21.59 -34.81 45.17
N LEU A 11 21.34 -33.69 45.83
CA LEU A 11 20.33 -32.74 45.46
C LEU A 11 20.85 -31.99 44.22
N ALA A 12 20.29 -32.27 43.03
CA ALA A 12 20.48 -31.48 41.85
C ALA A 12 19.64 -30.22 41.97
N LEU A 13 20.26 -29.08 42.30
CA LEU A 13 19.66 -27.76 42.13
C LEU A 13 19.61 -27.44 40.62
N THR A 14 18.46 -27.58 40.02
CA THR A 14 18.18 -27.02 38.68
C THR A 14 18.03 -25.52 38.86
N ALA A 15 19.08 -24.75 38.58
CA ALA A 15 19.00 -23.30 38.44
C ALA A 15 18.18 -23.02 37.16
N MET A 16 16.91 -22.65 37.31
CA MET A 16 16.15 -22.00 36.27
C MET A 16 16.84 -20.64 36.03
N ALA A 17 17.61 -20.55 34.96
CA ALA A 17 18.03 -19.27 34.44
C ALA A 17 16.77 -18.54 33.96
N ALA A 18 16.23 -17.65 34.79
CA ALA A 18 15.28 -16.66 34.35
C ALA A 18 16.02 -15.77 33.34
N THR A 19 15.83 -16.02 32.05
CA THR A 19 16.20 -15.07 31.04
C THR A 19 15.34 -13.83 31.29
N THR A 20 15.95 -12.78 31.84
CA THR A 20 15.30 -11.46 31.88
C THR A 20 15.07 -11.08 30.42
N ALA A 21 13.81 -11.07 29.99
CA ALA A 21 13.44 -10.43 28.75
C ALA A 21 13.83 -8.96 28.93
N VAL A 22 14.88 -8.54 28.24
CA VAL A 22 15.24 -7.12 28.17
C VAL A 22 14.24 -6.52 27.19
N ALA A 23 13.32 -5.72 27.71
CA ALA A 23 12.41 -4.96 26.83
C ALA A 23 13.25 -4.07 25.93
N ARG A 24 12.93 -4.04 24.63
CA ARG A 24 13.55 -3.13 23.69
C ARG A 24 13.19 -1.69 24.08
N ASP A 25 14.19 -0.84 24.20
CA ASP A 25 14.00 0.56 24.62
C ASP A 25 13.51 1.46 23.48
N GLN A 26 13.55 0.98 22.22
CA GLN A 26 13.26 1.77 21.02
C GLN A 26 12.05 1.21 20.28
N VAL A 27 11.04 2.06 20.06
CA VAL A 27 9.85 1.73 19.27
C VAL A 27 10.19 1.51 17.81
N GLN A 28 9.67 0.45 17.22
CA GLN A 28 9.82 0.10 15.81
C GLN A 28 8.50 0.27 15.08
N VAL A 29 8.52 1.08 14.02
CA VAL A 29 7.35 1.38 13.19
C VAL A 29 7.67 1.00 11.75
N ALA A 30 6.77 0.31 11.06
CA ALA A 30 6.95 0.02 9.65
C ALA A 30 5.60 0.01 8.92
N GLY A 31 5.62 0.24 7.60
CA GLY A 31 4.44 0.10 6.77
C GLY A 31 4.29 1.16 5.69
N SER A 32 3.09 1.74 5.61
CA SER A 32 2.68 2.66 4.54
C SER A 32 3.67 3.79 4.27
N SER A 33 4.04 3.95 3.01
CA SER A 33 4.84 5.07 2.54
C SER A 33 4.09 6.41 2.56
N THR A 34 2.76 6.37 2.47
CA THR A 34 1.89 7.55 2.65
C THR A 34 1.97 8.11 4.07
N VAL A 35 2.02 7.22 5.07
CA VAL A 35 2.06 7.59 6.50
C VAL A 35 3.47 7.91 6.98
N LEU A 36 4.50 7.39 6.31
CA LEU A 36 5.92 7.52 6.69
C LEU A 36 6.33 8.96 7.05
N PRO A 37 6.08 10.02 6.24
CA PRO A 37 6.55 11.35 6.55
C PRO A 37 5.93 11.91 7.85
N TYR A 38 4.67 11.61 8.11
CA TYR A 38 3.98 12.03 9.33
C TYR A 38 4.50 11.30 10.57
N SER A 39 4.66 9.99 10.47
CA SER A 39 5.22 9.18 11.55
C SER A 39 6.67 9.55 11.87
N SER A 40 7.47 9.91 10.86
CA SER A 40 8.85 10.36 11.06
C SER A 40 8.92 11.67 11.85
N ILE A 41 8.07 12.65 11.52
CA ILE A 41 7.97 13.91 12.27
C ILE A 41 7.57 13.65 13.73
N VAL A 42 6.60 12.76 13.96
CA VAL A 42 6.16 12.39 15.32
C VAL A 42 7.28 11.67 16.08
N ALA A 43 8.00 10.77 15.42
CA ALA A 43 9.12 10.04 16.01
C ALA A 43 10.27 10.98 16.41
N GLU A 44 10.63 11.93 15.55
CA GLU A 44 11.64 12.96 15.85
C GLU A 44 11.21 13.82 17.04
N ALA A 45 9.96 14.34 17.00
CA ALA A 45 9.43 15.14 18.10
C ALA A 45 9.35 14.35 19.42
N PHE A 46 9.09 13.05 19.37
CA PHE A 46 9.09 12.19 20.55
C PHE A 46 10.49 12.07 21.16
N GLY A 47 11.52 11.79 20.33
CA GLY A 47 12.90 11.73 20.79
C GLY A 47 13.46 13.05 21.32
N GLU A 48 12.96 14.18 20.81
CA GLU A 48 13.37 15.51 21.29
C GLU A 48 12.71 15.92 22.60
N ASN A 49 11.48 15.51 22.85
CA ASN A 49 10.67 15.99 23.98
C ASN A 49 10.61 15.01 25.16
N PHE A 50 11.02 13.76 24.96
CA PHE A 50 10.99 12.72 25.99
C PHE A 50 12.36 12.07 26.13
N ASP A 51 12.67 11.57 27.31
CA ASP A 51 13.94 10.90 27.62
C ASP A 51 13.91 9.40 27.20
N PHE A 52 13.57 9.18 25.91
CA PHE A 52 13.52 7.86 25.27
C PHE A 52 14.20 7.92 23.90
N PRO A 53 14.76 6.79 23.41
CA PRO A 53 15.29 6.73 22.05
C PRO A 53 14.25 7.10 21.01
N THR A 54 14.67 7.88 20.00
CA THR A 54 13.82 8.20 18.85
C THR A 54 13.30 6.92 18.18
N PRO A 55 11.98 6.75 17.98
CA PRO A 55 11.43 5.61 17.25
C PRO A 55 12.04 5.44 15.86
N VAL A 56 12.26 4.20 15.43
CA VAL A 56 12.66 3.89 14.05
C VAL A 56 11.42 3.75 13.20
N VAL A 57 11.38 4.48 12.08
CA VAL A 57 10.25 4.43 11.14
C VAL A 57 10.74 3.97 9.77
N GLU A 58 10.18 2.87 9.28
CA GLU A 58 10.54 2.24 8.01
C GLU A 58 9.35 2.25 7.04
N SER A 59 9.63 2.45 5.75
CA SER A 59 8.66 2.27 4.68
C SER A 59 8.69 0.81 4.18
N GLY A 60 7.56 0.36 3.62
CA GLY A 60 7.48 -0.99 3.04
C GLY A 60 6.07 -1.35 2.53
N GLY A 61 5.15 -0.37 2.56
CA GLY A 61 3.74 -0.56 2.18
C GLY A 61 2.87 -1.07 3.33
N SER A 62 1.58 -0.77 3.27
CA SER A 62 0.59 -1.13 4.31
C SER A 62 0.53 -2.63 4.56
N SER A 63 0.44 -3.44 3.50
CA SER A 63 0.34 -4.90 3.60
C SER A 63 1.59 -5.51 4.26
N SER A 64 2.79 -5.07 3.88
CA SER A 64 4.05 -5.52 4.50
C SER A 64 4.15 -5.10 5.97
N GLY A 65 3.76 -3.87 6.29
CA GLY A 65 3.74 -3.38 7.68
C GLY A 65 2.78 -4.18 8.57
N LEU A 66 1.56 -4.40 8.10
CA LEU A 66 0.55 -5.18 8.82
C LEU A 66 0.97 -6.65 8.97
N LYS A 67 1.58 -7.25 7.94
CA LYS A 67 2.13 -8.61 8.03
C LYS A 67 3.22 -8.71 9.12
N ARG A 68 4.18 -7.78 9.13
CA ARG A 68 5.23 -7.72 10.17
C ARG A 68 4.66 -7.48 11.57
N PHE A 69 3.61 -6.66 11.68
CA PHE A 69 2.92 -6.42 12.94
C PHE A 69 2.25 -7.69 13.48
N CYS A 70 1.70 -8.52 12.59
CA CYS A 70 1.07 -9.78 12.91
C CYS A 70 2.06 -10.96 13.05
N GLU A 71 3.38 -10.74 13.05
CA GLU A 71 4.37 -11.82 13.33
C GLU A 71 4.43 -12.21 14.81
N GLY A 72 3.88 -11.40 15.71
CA GLY A 72 3.80 -11.71 17.13
C GLY A 72 4.14 -10.51 18.02
N VAL A 73 4.35 -10.81 19.31
CA VAL A 73 4.73 -9.84 20.34
C VAL A 73 6.13 -10.18 20.85
N GLY A 74 7.08 -9.26 20.73
CA GLY A 74 8.43 -9.50 21.24
C GLY A 74 9.49 -8.51 20.71
N GLU A 75 10.73 -8.73 21.11
CA GLU A 75 11.84 -7.82 20.79
C GLU A 75 12.17 -7.75 19.28
N ASN A 76 11.83 -8.79 18.52
CA ASN A 76 12.13 -8.89 17.09
C ASN A 76 10.95 -8.54 16.19
N THR A 77 9.83 -8.09 16.77
CA THR A 77 8.64 -7.65 16.03
C THR A 77 8.49 -6.13 16.07
N ILE A 78 7.72 -5.55 15.17
CA ILE A 78 7.42 -4.12 15.22
C ILE A 78 6.32 -3.83 16.24
N ASP A 79 6.29 -2.61 16.76
CA ASP A 79 5.30 -2.16 17.74
C ASP A 79 4.10 -1.48 17.11
N ILE A 80 4.32 -0.82 15.95
CA ILE A 80 3.30 -0.05 15.23
C ILE A 80 3.38 -0.37 13.75
N ALA A 81 2.24 -0.68 13.14
CA ALA A 81 2.12 -0.72 11.69
C ALA A 81 1.51 0.58 11.17
N ASN A 82 2.19 1.25 10.26
CA ASN A 82 1.60 2.32 9.47
C ASN A 82 0.77 1.74 8.33
N ALA A 83 -0.47 2.22 8.16
CA ALA A 83 -1.33 1.78 7.08
C ALA A 83 -2.12 2.94 6.48
N SER A 84 -2.31 2.95 5.16
CA SER A 84 -3.16 3.89 4.42
C SER A 84 -4.58 3.36 4.22
N ARG A 85 -4.89 2.20 4.78
CA ARG A 85 -6.18 1.52 4.81
C ARG A 85 -6.44 0.88 6.16
N ALA A 86 -7.68 0.50 6.40
CA ALA A 86 -8.01 -0.34 7.56
C ALA A 86 -7.34 -1.73 7.44
N ILE A 87 -7.03 -2.33 8.57
CA ILE A 87 -6.61 -3.73 8.64
C ILE A 87 -7.75 -4.64 8.14
N ARG A 88 -7.43 -5.63 7.32
CA ARG A 88 -8.39 -6.58 6.74
C ARG A 88 -8.69 -7.71 7.73
N GLU A 89 -9.84 -8.37 7.56
CA GLU A 89 -10.26 -9.48 8.44
C GLU A 89 -9.24 -10.63 8.45
N LYS A 90 -8.71 -11.02 7.28
CA LYS A 90 -7.65 -12.04 7.16
C LYS A 90 -6.36 -11.67 7.90
N GLU A 91 -6.03 -10.38 7.96
CA GLU A 91 -4.86 -9.91 8.69
C GLU A 91 -5.10 -9.93 10.21
N ILE A 92 -6.32 -9.60 10.67
CA ILE A 92 -6.73 -9.73 12.08
C ILE A 92 -6.66 -11.19 12.52
N GLU A 93 -7.11 -12.13 11.69
CA GLU A 93 -7.02 -13.57 11.96
C GLU A 93 -5.56 -14.05 12.07
N ALA A 94 -4.70 -13.59 11.15
CA ALA A 94 -3.27 -13.88 11.19
C ALA A 94 -2.60 -13.32 12.45
N CYS A 95 -2.91 -12.07 12.83
CA CYS A 95 -2.47 -11.46 14.08
C CYS A 95 -2.89 -12.29 15.29
N ALA A 96 -4.16 -12.68 15.38
CA ALA A 96 -4.69 -13.48 16.48
C ALA A 96 -4.00 -14.85 16.58
N ALA A 97 -3.74 -15.51 15.45
CA ALA A 97 -3.00 -16.78 15.40
C ALA A 97 -1.56 -16.66 15.91
N ALA A 98 -0.93 -15.49 15.74
CA ALA A 98 0.41 -15.18 16.26
C ALA A 98 0.40 -14.57 17.69
N GLY A 99 -0.78 -14.47 18.33
CA GLY A 99 -0.91 -13.97 19.70
C GLY A 99 -1.07 -12.44 19.82
N VAL A 100 -1.21 -11.73 18.71
CA VAL A 100 -1.53 -10.29 18.67
C VAL A 100 -3.05 -10.15 18.66
N THR A 101 -3.65 -10.01 19.84
CA THR A 101 -5.12 -10.04 20.01
C THR A 101 -5.74 -8.68 20.33
N ASP A 102 -4.92 -7.71 20.73
CA ASP A 102 -5.38 -6.40 21.20
C ASP A 102 -4.84 -5.32 20.25
N ILE A 103 -5.57 -5.08 19.16
CA ILE A 103 -5.16 -4.18 18.08
C ILE A 103 -5.90 -2.85 18.26
N ILE A 104 -5.16 -1.75 18.33
CA ILE A 104 -5.70 -0.39 18.43
C ILE A 104 -5.44 0.35 17.12
N GLU A 105 -6.50 0.79 16.46
CA GLU A 105 -6.39 1.70 15.32
C GLU A 105 -6.39 3.16 15.77
N VAL A 106 -5.39 3.92 15.35
CA VAL A 106 -5.31 5.37 15.55
C VAL A 106 -5.35 6.06 14.20
N ARG A 107 -6.47 6.69 13.87
CA ARG A 107 -6.63 7.44 12.64
C ARG A 107 -6.04 8.84 12.78
N ILE A 108 -4.96 9.12 12.04
CA ILE A 108 -4.22 10.38 12.13
C ILE A 108 -4.65 11.42 11.08
N GLY A 109 -5.34 10.99 10.02
CA GLY A 109 -5.81 11.89 8.96
C GLY A 109 -6.39 11.14 7.77
N TYR A 110 -6.69 11.90 6.74
CA TYR A 110 -7.09 11.40 5.42
C TYR A 110 -6.11 11.93 4.40
N ASP A 111 -5.75 11.10 3.43
CA ASP A 111 -5.02 11.49 2.24
C ASP A 111 -5.93 11.33 1.03
N GLY A 112 -5.62 12.03 -0.05
CA GLY A 112 -6.37 11.97 -1.29
C GLY A 112 -5.44 12.02 -2.48
N ILE A 113 -5.82 11.28 -3.54
CA ILE A 113 -5.19 11.34 -4.84
C ILE A 113 -6.13 11.98 -5.84
N VAL A 114 -5.57 12.63 -6.84
CA VAL A 114 -6.30 13.37 -7.87
C VAL A 114 -5.79 12.92 -9.23
N PHE A 115 -6.72 12.59 -10.10
CA PHE A 115 -6.47 12.46 -11.54
C PHE A 115 -6.69 13.79 -12.19
N ALA A 116 -5.72 14.29 -12.93
CA ALA A 116 -5.84 15.59 -13.59
C ALA A 116 -5.15 15.60 -14.96
N SER A 117 -5.78 16.30 -15.91
CA SER A 117 -5.21 16.68 -17.20
C SER A 117 -4.69 18.12 -17.17
N GLN A 118 -4.00 18.54 -18.22
CA GLN A 118 -3.64 19.93 -18.43
C GLN A 118 -4.92 20.78 -18.50
N ILE A 119 -4.87 22.04 -18.02
CA ILE A 119 -6.06 22.91 -17.88
C ILE A 119 -6.84 23.09 -19.18
N ASP A 120 -6.15 23.18 -20.33
CA ASP A 120 -6.73 23.28 -21.66
C ASP A 120 -6.92 21.91 -22.35
N GLY A 121 -6.52 20.81 -21.69
CA GLY A 121 -6.63 19.44 -22.17
C GLY A 121 -8.07 18.88 -22.10
N PRO A 122 -8.25 17.59 -22.42
CA PRO A 122 -9.54 16.93 -22.37
C PRO A 122 -10.14 16.99 -20.96
N ALA A 123 -11.46 17.07 -20.90
CA ALA A 123 -12.18 16.89 -19.65
C ALA A 123 -12.49 15.39 -19.47
N TYR A 124 -12.00 14.81 -18.41
CA TYR A 124 -12.34 13.46 -17.99
C TYR A 124 -13.41 13.58 -16.91
N THR A 125 -14.63 13.22 -17.26
CA THR A 125 -15.79 13.34 -16.37
C THR A 125 -16.38 11.96 -16.09
N ALA A 126 -16.82 11.74 -14.85
CA ALA A 126 -17.46 10.50 -14.44
C ALA A 126 -16.60 9.24 -14.63
N PHE A 127 -15.30 9.33 -14.36
CA PHE A 127 -14.47 8.14 -14.22
C PHE A 127 -15.05 7.20 -13.17
N GLN A 128 -14.86 5.90 -13.42
CA GLN A 128 -15.05 4.88 -12.40
C GLN A 128 -13.72 4.16 -12.15
N PRO A 129 -13.48 3.56 -10.99
CA PRO A 129 -12.30 2.70 -10.78
C PRO A 129 -12.15 1.64 -11.87
N ALA A 130 -13.26 1.07 -12.36
CA ALA A 130 -13.29 0.13 -13.48
C ALA A 130 -12.69 0.70 -14.78
N ASP A 131 -12.92 1.99 -15.07
CA ASP A 131 -12.36 2.64 -16.27
C ASP A 131 -10.84 2.75 -16.17
N ILE A 132 -10.35 3.12 -14.98
CA ILE A 132 -8.90 3.23 -14.73
C ILE A 132 -8.24 1.86 -14.80
N PHE A 133 -8.86 0.82 -14.22
CA PHE A 133 -8.36 -0.55 -14.33
C PHE A 133 -8.33 -1.03 -15.79
N ASN A 134 -9.41 -0.83 -16.54
CA ASN A 134 -9.45 -1.17 -17.98
C ASN A 134 -8.40 -0.40 -18.80
N ALA A 135 -8.08 0.83 -18.41
CA ALA A 135 -7.05 1.61 -19.09
C ALA A 135 -5.62 1.15 -18.74
N LEU A 136 -5.35 0.89 -17.46
CA LEU A 136 -3.98 0.83 -16.94
C LEU A 136 -3.58 -0.56 -16.39
N GLY A 137 -4.51 -1.46 -16.10
CA GLY A 137 -4.19 -2.83 -15.71
C GLY A 137 -3.40 -3.57 -16.78
N SER A 138 -2.43 -4.39 -16.42
CA SER A 138 -1.66 -5.21 -17.36
C SER A 138 -2.52 -6.26 -18.04
N LYS A 139 -3.48 -6.82 -17.31
CA LYS A 139 -4.46 -7.78 -17.78
C LYS A 139 -5.87 -7.31 -17.44
N VAL A 140 -6.79 -7.53 -18.36
CA VAL A 140 -8.19 -7.12 -18.24
C VAL A 140 -9.14 -8.23 -18.67
N LEU A 141 -10.40 -8.13 -18.26
CA LEU A 141 -11.45 -9.08 -18.64
C LEU A 141 -12.11 -8.59 -19.94
N VAL A 142 -11.92 -9.34 -21.03
CA VAL A 142 -12.57 -9.08 -22.34
C VAL A 142 -13.32 -10.33 -22.77
N ASP A 143 -14.59 -10.19 -23.08
CA ASP A 143 -15.48 -11.28 -23.54
C ASP A 143 -15.43 -12.54 -22.64
N GLY A 144 -15.27 -12.34 -21.34
CA GLY A 144 -15.21 -13.42 -20.35
C GLY A 144 -13.84 -14.11 -20.22
N ALA A 145 -12.80 -13.59 -20.85
CA ALA A 145 -11.44 -14.09 -20.73
C ALA A 145 -10.48 -13.03 -20.20
N ILE A 146 -9.53 -13.44 -19.34
CA ILE A 146 -8.43 -12.59 -18.92
C ILE A 146 -7.36 -12.57 -20.02
N VAL A 147 -7.09 -11.38 -20.54
CA VAL A 147 -6.13 -11.16 -21.65
C VAL A 147 -5.16 -10.03 -21.31
N ASP A 148 -4.03 -9.97 -21.99
CA ASP A 148 -3.18 -8.78 -21.96
C ASP A 148 -3.99 -7.58 -22.47
N ASN A 149 -3.84 -6.43 -21.82
CA ASN A 149 -4.70 -5.27 -22.06
C ASN A 149 -4.64 -4.79 -23.53
N PRO A 150 -5.73 -4.93 -24.32
CA PRO A 150 -5.75 -4.56 -25.72
C PRO A 150 -6.18 -3.10 -25.96
N HIS A 151 -6.64 -2.39 -24.93
CA HIS A 151 -7.24 -1.07 -25.08
C HIS A 151 -6.17 -0.02 -25.42
N ALA A 152 -6.42 0.76 -26.47
CA ALA A 152 -5.54 1.83 -26.93
C ALA A 152 -6.10 3.21 -26.61
N GLN A 153 -7.43 3.35 -26.57
CA GLN A 153 -8.11 4.61 -26.33
C GLN A 153 -9.09 4.51 -25.16
N TRP A 154 -9.33 5.61 -24.47
CA TRP A 154 -10.29 5.67 -23.37
C TRP A 154 -11.71 5.27 -23.80
N ALA A 155 -12.08 5.59 -25.04
CA ALA A 155 -13.39 5.22 -25.60
C ALA A 155 -13.54 3.73 -25.94
N ASP A 156 -12.48 2.93 -25.88
CA ASP A 156 -12.54 1.49 -26.22
C ASP A 156 -13.40 0.69 -25.24
N PHE A 157 -13.49 1.13 -23.99
CA PHE A 157 -14.25 0.46 -22.93
C PHE A 157 -15.36 1.35 -22.32
N ASN A 158 -15.29 2.67 -22.53
CA ASN A 158 -16.33 3.59 -22.06
C ASN A 158 -16.52 4.71 -23.09
N ALA A 159 -17.63 4.67 -23.83
CA ALA A 159 -17.95 5.62 -24.90
C ALA A 159 -18.19 7.07 -24.41
N ASP A 160 -18.37 7.26 -23.09
CA ASP A 160 -18.53 8.60 -22.50
C ASP A 160 -17.18 9.28 -22.23
N LEU A 161 -16.07 8.52 -22.33
CA LEU A 161 -14.72 9.05 -22.21
C LEU A 161 -14.18 9.56 -23.54
N PRO A 162 -13.16 10.43 -23.53
CA PRO A 162 -12.57 10.96 -24.76
C PRO A 162 -12.04 9.87 -25.68
N ALA A 163 -12.27 9.99 -26.99
CA ALA A 163 -11.67 9.14 -28.02
C ALA A 163 -10.20 9.56 -28.27
N SER A 164 -9.39 9.56 -27.25
CA SER A 164 -7.95 9.85 -27.27
C SER A 164 -7.16 8.65 -26.77
N ASP A 165 -5.92 8.56 -27.20
CA ASP A 165 -5.01 7.49 -26.77
C ASP A 165 -4.83 7.53 -25.25
N ILE A 166 -4.76 6.34 -24.64
CA ILE A 166 -4.47 6.20 -23.22
C ILE A 166 -3.02 6.60 -22.98
N LEU A 167 -2.82 7.62 -22.15
CA LEU A 167 -1.50 8.03 -21.68
C LEU A 167 -1.64 8.54 -20.25
N ALA A 168 -1.14 7.78 -19.30
CA ALA A 168 -1.19 8.10 -17.89
C ALA A 168 0.22 8.21 -17.28
N PHE A 169 0.48 9.30 -16.57
CA PHE A 169 1.69 9.51 -15.79
C PHE A 169 1.37 9.19 -14.33
N ILE A 170 1.81 8.03 -13.88
CA ILE A 170 1.46 7.49 -12.58
C ILE A 170 2.63 7.62 -11.60
N PRO A 171 2.38 7.74 -10.29
CA PRO A 171 3.45 7.76 -9.31
C PRO A 171 4.26 6.46 -9.36
N GLY A 172 5.58 6.56 -9.35
CA GLY A 172 6.47 5.41 -9.24
C GLY A 172 6.30 4.70 -7.88
N THR A 173 6.77 3.47 -7.78
CA THR A 173 6.56 2.59 -6.62
C THR A 173 7.14 3.10 -5.29
N LYS A 174 7.95 4.15 -5.33
CA LYS A 174 8.50 4.81 -4.13
C LYS A 174 7.55 5.82 -3.49
N HIS A 175 6.48 6.20 -4.19
CA HIS A 175 5.52 7.20 -3.72
C HIS A 175 4.38 6.55 -2.94
N GLY A 176 4.01 7.15 -1.80
CA GLY A 176 2.83 6.72 -1.06
C GLY A 176 1.53 6.81 -1.86
N THR A 177 1.45 7.79 -2.76
CA THR A 177 0.33 7.95 -3.71
C THR A 177 0.17 6.72 -4.62
N ARG A 178 1.27 6.01 -4.97
CA ARG A 178 1.21 4.77 -5.74
C ARG A 178 0.44 3.69 -4.98
N GLU A 179 0.72 3.49 -3.72
CA GLU A 179 0.03 2.52 -2.87
C GLU A 179 -1.49 2.82 -2.80
N VAL A 180 -1.86 4.09 -2.62
CA VAL A 180 -3.28 4.50 -2.62
C VAL A 180 -3.92 4.25 -3.99
N PHE A 181 -3.23 4.55 -5.08
CA PHE A 181 -3.69 4.29 -6.44
C PHE A 181 -3.91 2.78 -6.70
N GLU A 182 -2.98 1.93 -6.28
CA GLU A 182 -3.10 0.48 -6.39
C GLU A 182 -4.27 -0.06 -5.57
N ASP A 183 -4.33 0.27 -4.27
CA ASP A 183 -5.34 -0.27 -3.35
C ASP A 183 -6.75 0.27 -3.61
N LYS A 184 -6.89 1.56 -3.93
CA LYS A 184 -8.18 2.25 -3.97
C LYS A 184 -8.74 2.47 -5.37
N VAL A 185 -7.92 2.28 -6.38
CA VAL A 185 -8.38 2.50 -7.76
C VAL A 185 -8.21 1.25 -8.60
N LEU A 186 -7.00 0.70 -8.68
CA LEU A 186 -6.78 -0.48 -9.52
C LEU A 186 -7.47 -1.72 -8.97
N LEU A 187 -7.28 -2.04 -7.69
CA LEU A 187 -7.90 -3.21 -7.07
C LEU A 187 -9.43 -3.11 -7.07
N GLU A 188 -9.98 -1.97 -6.62
CA GLU A 188 -11.44 -1.76 -6.64
C GLU A 188 -12.00 -1.81 -8.07
N GLY A 189 -11.24 -1.31 -9.06
CA GLY A 189 -11.60 -1.40 -10.48
C GLY A 189 -11.58 -2.83 -11.01
N CYS A 190 -10.57 -3.61 -10.67
CA CYS A 190 -10.45 -5.01 -11.01
C CYS A 190 -11.63 -5.83 -10.45
N GLU A 191 -11.99 -5.60 -9.19
CA GLU A 191 -13.16 -6.21 -8.57
C GLU A 191 -14.46 -5.81 -9.29
N ALA A 192 -14.63 -4.51 -9.55
CA ALA A 192 -15.83 -3.97 -10.19
C ALA A 192 -16.03 -4.49 -11.63
N THR A 193 -14.95 -4.77 -12.38
CA THR A 193 -15.01 -5.37 -13.71
C THR A 193 -15.28 -6.87 -13.68
N GLY A 194 -15.13 -7.53 -12.52
CA GLY A 194 -15.20 -8.98 -12.38
C GLY A 194 -13.92 -9.71 -12.79
N ALA A 195 -12.85 -8.97 -13.13
CA ALA A 195 -11.57 -9.57 -13.55
C ALA A 195 -10.95 -10.40 -12.43
N MET A 196 -10.95 -9.91 -11.18
CA MET A 196 -10.45 -10.64 -10.02
C MET A 196 -11.20 -11.97 -9.84
N ALA A 197 -12.53 -11.96 -9.90
CA ALA A 197 -13.34 -13.17 -9.79
C ALA A 197 -13.01 -14.18 -10.90
N ALA A 198 -12.85 -13.71 -12.14
CA ALA A 198 -12.47 -14.56 -13.28
C ALA A 198 -11.07 -15.18 -13.11
N MET A 199 -10.10 -14.46 -12.55
CA MET A 199 -8.76 -14.98 -12.23
C MET A 199 -8.84 -16.08 -11.17
N MET A 200 -9.62 -15.86 -10.11
CA MET A 200 -9.83 -16.85 -9.05
C MET A 200 -10.59 -18.10 -9.55
N GLU A 201 -11.59 -17.94 -10.41
CA GLU A 201 -12.29 -19.04 -11.06
C GLU A 201 -11.37 -19.87 -11.98
N ALA A 202 -10.35 -19.22 -12.57
CA ALA A 202 -9.30 -19.89 -13.35
C ALA A 202 -8.27 -20.62 -12.46
N GLY A 203 -8.39 -20.55 -11.12
CA GLY A 203 -7.57 -21.27 -10.15
C GLY A 203 -6.44 -20.45 -9.51
N MET A 204 -6.43 -19.12 -9.71
CA MET A 204 -5.50 -18.23 -9.03
C MET A 204 -5.90 -18.10 -7.54
N SER A 205 -4.91 -17.99 -6.65
CA SER A 205 -5.19 -17.67 -5.24
C SER A 205 -5.71 -16.23 -5.11
N GLU A 206 -6.36 -15.89 -4.01
CA GLU A 206 -6.82 -14.52 -3.76
C GLU A 206 -5.65 -13.53 -3.75
N ASP A 207 -4.55 -13.88 -3.06
CA ASP A 207 -3.37 -13.01 -2.99
C ASP A 207 -2.73 -12.82 -4.39
N ASP A 208 -2.59 -13.89 -5.19
CA ASP A 208 -2.06 -13.77 -6.57
C ASP A 208 -3.01 -12.97 -7.48
N ALA A 209 -4.33 -13.05 -7.25
CA ALA A 209 -5.31 -12.27 -8.00
C ALA A 209 -5.28 -10.79 -7.59
N GLU A 210 -5.12 -10.46 -6.31
CA GLU A 210 -4.89 -9.08 -5.84
C GLU A 210 -3.63 -8.50 -6.49
N ASP A 211 -2.51 -9.23 -6.48
CA ASP A 211 -1.24 -8.80 -7.09
C ASP A 211 -1.42 -8.58 -8.61
N ALA A 212 -2.16 -9.44 -9.30
CA ALA A 212 -2.45 -9.28 -10.73
C ALA A 212 -3.37 -8.09 -11.02
N CYS A 213 -4.27 -7.74 -10.11
CA CYS A 213 -5.17 -6.58 -10.22
C CYS A 213 -4.43 -5.24 -10.12
N ILE A 214 -3.35 -5.17 -9.36
CA ILE A 214 -2.57 -3.94 -9.19
C ILE A 214 -1.38 -3.85 -10.16
N ASP A 215 -1.12 -4.90 -10.95
CA ASP A 215 -0.07 -4.89 -11.96
C ASP A 215 -0.44 -3.98 -13.13
N VAL A 216 0.44 -3.02 -13.45
CA VAL A 216 0.21 -1.98 -14.45
C VAL A 216 0.91 -2.33 -15.77
N ARG A 217 0.22 -2.07 -16.89
CA ARG A 217 0.76 -2.29 -18.24
C ARG A 217 2.04 -1.49 -18.48
N GLN A 218 2.98 -2.08 -19.26
CA GLN A 218 4.31 -1.53 -19.51
C GLN A 218 4.55 -1.22 -21.00
N ASP A 219 3.50 -1.00 -21.77
CA ASP A 219 3.54 -0.79 -23.23
C ASP A 219 3.59 0.70 -23.64
N GLY A 220 3.71 1.59 -22.67
CA GLY A 220 3.80 3.03 -22.88
C GLY A 220 2.49 3.81 -22.68
N ALA A 221 1.35 3.13 -22.54
CA ALA A 221 0.09 3.80 -22.14
C ALA A 221 0.13 4.27 -20.67
N SER A 222 0.94 3.63 -19.85
CA SER A 222 1.27 4.01 -18.48
C SER A 222 2.77 4.28 -18.37
N VAL A 223 3.12 5.36 -17.67
CA VAL A 223 4.50 5.80 -17.44
C VAL A 223 4.70 6.09 -15.96
N ASP A 224 5.56 5.31 -15.32
CA ASP A 224 5.96 5.54 -13.93
C ASP A 224 6.81 6.80 -13.80
N ILE A 225 6.47 7.67 -12.86
CA ILE A 225 7.23 8.88 -12.54
C ILE A 225 7.84 8.70 -11.15
N ASP A 226 9.15 8.46 -11.13
CA ASP A 226 9.94 8.32 -9.89
C ASP A 226 10.34 9.68 -9.27
N GLY A 227 10.22 10.75 -10.05
CA GLY A 227 10.44 12.14 -9.62
C GLY A 227 9.28 12.68 -8.80
N ASP A 228 9.35 13.95 -8.45
CA ASP A 228 8.24 14.61 -7.76
C ASP A 228 7.10 14.99 -8.72
N TYR A 229 6.00 15.50 -8.19
CA TYR A 229 4.83 15.88 -8.99
C TYR A 229 5.09 17.02 -9.99
N THR A 230 6.19 17.76 -9.88
CA THR A 230 6.58 18.76 -10.89
C THR A 230 7.05 18.08 -12.18
N GLU A 231 7.63 16.88 -12.10
CA GLU A 231 7.91 16.07 -13.29
C GLU A 231 6.60 15.59 -13.93
N THR A 232 5.65 15.07 -13.16
CA THR A 232 4.32 14.67 -13.67
C THR A 232 3.64 15.85 -14.37
N LEU A 233 3.66 17.03 -13.77
CA LEU A 233 3.12 18.25 -14.36
C LEU A 233 3.80 18.59 -15.70
N ALA A 234 5.13 18.55 -15.75
CA ALA A 234 5.87 18.81 -17.00
C ALA A 234 5.57 17.77 -18.09
N ARG A 235 5.31 16.52 -17.71
CA ARG A 235 4.92 15.46 -18.66
C ARG A 235 3.55 15.70 -19.28
N ILE A 236 2.54 16.11 -18.49
CA ILE A 236 1.23 16.48 -19.04
C ILE A 236 1.26 17.78 -19.82
N ASP A 237 2.09 18.75 -19.46
CA ASP A 237 2.29 19.96 -20.27
C ASP A 237 2.84 19.64 -21.68
N ALA A 238 3.73 18.66 -21.77
CA ALA A 238 4.28 18.17 -23.02
C ALA A 238 3.32 17.24 -23.79
N ASN A 239 2.32 16.66 -23.11
CA ASN A 239 1.35 15.71 -23.65
C ASN A 239 -0.07 16.12 -23.23
N PRO A 240 -0.70 17.10 -23.89
CA PRO A 240 -1.96 17.69 -23.43
C PRO A 240 -3.14 16.72 -23.33
N ASN A 241 -3.08 15.55 -24.01
CA ASN A 241 -4.09 14.50 -23.90
C ASN A 241 -3.78 13.48 -22.78
N GLY A 242 -2.65 13.63 -22.10
CA GLY A 242 -2.27 12.77 -20.99
C GLY A 242 -3.00 13.13 -19.70
N ILE A 243 -3.06 12.16 -18.79
CA ILE A 243 -3.56 12.34 -17.43
C ILE A 243 -2.45 12.04 -16.43
N GLY A 244 -2.35 12.83 -15.37
CA GLY A 244 -1.41 12.61 -14.26
C GLY A 244 -2.14 12.27 -12.97
N ILE A 245 -1.47 11.54 -12.10
CA ILE A 245 -1.94 11.26 -10.75
C ILE A 245 -1.11 12.06 -9.75
N PHE A 246 -1.77 12.81 -8.90
CA PHE A 246 -1.17 13.75 -7.94
C PHE A 246 -1.71 13.50 -6.54
N GLY A 247 -0.93 13.85 -5.53
CA GLY A 247 -1.47 14.08 -4.19
C GLY A 247 -2.36 15.32 -4.16
N LEU A 248 -3.42 15.28 -3.37
CA LEU A 248 -4.43 16.35 -3.28
C LEU A 248 -3.80 17.71 -3.00
N ALA A 249 -2.87 17.80 -2.06
CA ALA A 249 -2.21 19.06 -1.70
C ALA A 249 -1.43 19.69 -2.87
N PHE A 250 -0.82 18.86 -3.73
CA PHE A 250 -0.14 19.38 -4.92
C PHE A 250 -1.15 19.92 -5.93
N PHE A 251 -2.24 19.21 -6.16
CA PHE A 251 -3.32 19.67 -7.04
C PHE A 251 -3.91 21.01 -6.55
N GLU A 252 -4.22 21.13 -5.26
CA GLU A 252 -4.77 22.35 -4.68
C GLU A 252 -3.90 23.60 -4.93
N ASN A 253 -2.57 23.42 -4.96
CA ASN A 253 -1.61 24.48 -5.23
C ASN A 253 -1.35 24.73 -6.73
N ASN A 254 -1.95 23.94 -7.65
CA ASN A 254 -1.73 24.02 -9.10
C ASN A 254 -3.04 23.97 -9.89
N GLN A 255 -4.16 24.40 -9.32
CA GLN A 255 -5.48 24.41 -9.97
C GLN A 255 -5.55 25.34 -11.19
N ASP A 256 -4.63 26.29 -11.29
CA ASP A 256 -4.48 27.16 -12.45
C ASP A 256 -3.90 26.45 -13.68
N LYS A 257 -3.25 25.30 -13.51
CA LYS A 257 -2.60 24.51 -14.56
C LYS A 257 -3.30 23.18 -14.82
N LEU A 258 -4.06 22.68 -13.86
CA LEU A 258 -4.62 21.34 -13.83
C LEU A 258 -6.15 21.37 -13.88
N LYS A 259 -6.72 20.51 -14.71
CA LYS A 259 -8.15 20.20 -14.78
C LYS A 259 -8.38 18.84 -14.12
N VAL A 260 -9.12 18.83 -13.01
CA VAL A 260 -9.44 17.59 -12.30
C VAL A 260 -10.34 16.68 -13.13
N ALA A 261 -10.04 15.40 -13.12
CA ALA A 261 -10.96 14.37 -13.55
C ALA A 261 -11.94 14.06 -12.40
N THR A 262 -13.21 13.92 -12.69
CA THR A 262 -14.23 13.62 -11.68
C THR A 262 -14.58 12.13 -11.70
N MET A 263 -14.69 11.55 -10.52
CA MET A 263 -15.23 10.20 -10.28
C MET A 263 -16.63 10.29 -9.70
#